data_dc474c281a16ec34a15ae88fa2b0f1f4
#
_entry.id   dc474c281a16ec34a15ae88fa2b0f1f4
#
_cell.length_a   1.000
_cell.length_b   1.000
_cell.length_c   1.000
_cell.angle_alpha   90.00
_cell.angle_beta   90.00
_cell.angle_gamma   90.00
#
_symmetry.space_group_name_H-M   'P 1'
#
loop_
_entity.id
_entity.type
_entity.pdbx_description
1 polymer ?
#
loop_
_entity_poly.entity_id
_entity_poly.type
_entity_poly.pdbx_seq_one_letter_code
_entity_poly.pdbx_strand_id
1 'polypeptide(L)'
;MFGIYTSSLIIFFKNARKTLFSNLFNTIISLLIILFISVACFNTFEWLIFKANWKVVISNLPLYAFGSFPANEQWRPATWIISLLLLSIFTLCGPEWKWLRKNLLIVWVGTIPLGLYLLYGGLGLSPIMSRHWGGLTLTILLTVCSSLLSLPIGIVLALCRQSSL
;
A
#
# COMPACT_ATOMS: atom_id res chain seq x y z
N MET A 1 -21.54 17.70 -3.06
CA MET A 1 -20.22 17.12 -3.35
C MET A 1 -20.22 16.10 -4.50
N PHE A 2 -21.33 15.43 -4.81
CA PHE A 2 -21.44 14.43 -5.89
C PHE A 2 -21.40 15.01 -7.32
N GLY A 3 -21.77 16.27 -7.54
CA GLY A 3 -21.84 16.87 -8.89
C GLY A 3 -20.50 17.21 -9.54
N ILE A 4 -19.42 17.34 -8.78
CA ILE A 4 -18.09 17.71 -9.31
C ILE A 4 -17.39 16.49 -9.90
N TYR A 5 -17.59 15.31 -9.31
CA TYR A 5 -16.98 14.06 -9.81
C TYR A 5 -17.62 13.55 -11.09
N THR A 6 -18.93 13.75 -11.26
CA THR A 6 -19.63 13.36 -12.48
C THR A 6 -19.23 14.18 -13.70
N SER A 7 -19.01 15.48 -13.52
CA SER A 7 -18.55 16.36 -14.61
C SER A 7 -17.10 16.03 -15.05
N SER A 8 -16.21 15.73 -14.11
CA SER A 8 -14.83 15.36 -14.41
C SER A 8 -14.73 14.03 -15.16
N LEU A 9 -15.54 13.03 -14.79
CA LEU A 9 -15.61 11.74 -15.48
C LEU A 9 -16.14 11.90 -16.91
N ILE A 10 -17.21 12.69 -17.11
CA ILE A 10 -17.76 12.94 -18.43
C ILE A 10 -16.76 13.63 -19.34
N ILE A 11 -16.03 14.62 -18.83
CA ILE A 11 -14.97 15.32 -19.57
C ILE A 11 -13.82 14.36 -19.91
N PHE A 12 -13.43 13.50 -18.98
CA PHE A 12 -12.40 12.48 -19.20
C PHE A 12 -12.80 11.52 -20.31
N PHE A 13 -14.02 10.95 -20.27
CA PHE A 13 -14.52 10.04 -21.29
C PHE A 13 -14.66 10.72 -22.66
N LYS A 14 -15.10 11.97 -22.69
CA LYS A 14 -15.22 12.75 -23.92
C LYS A 14 -13.84 13.02 -24.55
N ASN A 15 -12.86 13.36 -23.75
CA ASN A 15 -11.47 13.59 -24.22
C ASN A 15 -10.81 12.26 -24.63
N ALA A 16 -10.95 11.20 -23.85
CA ALA A 16 -10.44 9.87 -24.18
C ALA A 16 -11.03 9.39 -25.53
N ARG A 17 -12.34 9.51 -25.73
CA ARG A 17 -12.96 9.17 -27.01
C ARG A 17 -12.38 9.99 -28.18
N LYS A 18 -12.18 11.27 -27.99
CA LYS A 18 -11.64 12.16 -29.03
C LYS A 18 -10.18 11.84 -29.37
N THR A 19 -9.39 11.37 -28.41
CA THR A 19 -7.99 11.00 -28.62
C THR A 19 -7.85 9.58 -29.18
N LEU A 20 -8.57 8.62 -28.63
CA LEU A 20 -8.50 7.20 -29.02
C LEU A 20 -9.07 6.94 -30.42
N PHE A 21 -10.05 7.73 -30.87
CA PHE A 21 -10.73 7.57 -32.16
C PHE A 21 -10.53 8.79 -33.09
N SER A 22 -9.39 9.48 -32.97
CA SER A 22 -9.11 10.69 -33.78
C SER A 22 -8.79 10.37 -35.24
N ASN A 23 -8.09 9.26 -35.51
CA ASN A 23 -7.66 8.81 -36.83
C ASN A 23 -7.93 7.31 -37.00
N LEU A 24 -8.06 6.83 -38.25
CA LEU A 24 -8.24 5.39 -38.57
C LEU A 24 -7.18 4.52 -37.90
N PHE A 25 -5.92 4.95 -37.93
CA PHE A 25 -4.80 4.24 -37.32
C PHE A 25 -4.97 4.12 -35.78
N ASN A 26 -5.28 5.23 -35.11
CA ASN A 26 -5.54 5.24 -33.66
C ASN A 26 -6.77 4.40 -33.30
N THR A 27 -7.79 4.42 -34.13
CA THR A 27 -9.01 3.61 -33.92
C THR A 27 -8.71 2.12 -33.98
N ILE A 28 -7.94 1.68 -35.00
CA ILE A 28 -7.56 0.27 -35.14
C ILE A 28 -6.72 -0.18 -33.94
N ILE A 29 -5.71 0.60 -33.56
CA ILE A 29 -4.86 0.29 -32.41
C ILE A 29 -5.70 0.24 -31.11
N SER A 30 -6.58 1.22 -30.90
CA SER A 30 -7.45 1.26 -29.71
C SER A 30 -8.37 0.05 -29.65
N LEU A 31 -8.96 -0.37 -30.77
CA LEU A 31 -9.80 -1.57 -30.83
C LEU A 31 -9.01 -2.85 -30.55
N LEU A 32 -7.80 -2.97 -31.09
CA LEU A 32 -6.91 -4.12 -30.82
C LEU A 32 -6.53 -4.18 -29.34
N ILE A 33 -6.18 -3.05 -28.72
CA ILE A 33 -5.84 -2.98 -27.28
C ILE A 33 -7.06 -3.33 -26.43
N ILE A 34 -8.24 -2.78 -26.74
CA ILE A 34 -9.47 -3.08 -26.01
C ILE A 34 -9.82 -4.56 -26.13
N LEU A 35 -9.71 -5.14 -27.32
CA LEU A 35 -9.95 -6.57 -27.55
C LEU A 35 -8.97 -7.41 -26.73
N PHE A 36 -7.68 -7.09 -26.79
CA PHE A 36 -6.62 -7.79 -26.03
C PHE A 36 -6.89 -7.73 -24.52
N ILE A 37 -7.16 -6.53 -23.99
CA ILE A 37 -7.47 -6.34 -22.57
C ILE A 37 -8.74 -7.12 -22.19
N SER A 38 -9.78 -7.09 -23.00
CA SER A 38 -11.04 -7.80 -22.74
C SER A 38 -10.83 -9.31 -22.67
N VAL A 39 -10.07 -9.88 -23.61
CA VAL A 39 -9.75 -11.31 -23.62
C VAL A 39 -8.86 -11.67 -22.43
N ALA A 40 -7.84 -10.86 -22.12
CA ALA A 40 -6.97 -11.08 -20.98
C ALA A 40 -7.75 -11.00 -19.65
N CYS A 41 -8.60 -10.01 -19.48
CA CYS A 41 -9.46 -9.89 -18.30
C CYS A 41 -10.43 -11.07 -18.17
N PHE A 42 -11.06 -11.49 -19.26
CA PHE A 42 -11.98 -12.63 -19.24
C PHE A 42 -11.27 -13.92 -18.84
N ASN A 43 -10.13 -14.23 -19.46
CA ASN A 43 -9.34 -15.43 -19.13
C ASN A 43 -8.80 -15.38 -17.67
N THR A 44 -8.36 -14.22 -17.22
CA THR A 44 -7.90 -14.03 -15.84
C THR A 44 -9.05 -14.24 -14.85
N PHE A 45 -10.22 -13.72 -15.16
CA PHE A 45 -11.40 -13.84 -14.30
C PHE A 45 -11.91 -15.28 -14.24
N GLU A 46 -11.96 -15.98 -15.41
CA GLU A 46 -12.30 -17.40 -15.47
C GLU A 46 -11.29 -18.24 -14.64
N TRP A 47 -9.99 -17.98 -14.80
CA TRP A 47 -8.97 -18.68 -14.03
C TRP A 47 -9.12 -18.41 -12.53
N LEU A 48 -9.34 -17.16 -12.13
CA LEU A 48 -9.45 -16.73 -10.74
C LEU A 48 -10.62 -17.42 -10.01
N ILE A 49 -11.75 -17.59 -10.69
CA ILE A 49 -12.96 -18.15 -10.06
C ILE A 49 -12.99 -19.67 -10.14
N PHE A 50 -12.64 -20.25 -11.28
CA PHE A 50 -12.87 -21.66 -11.52
C PHE A 50 -11.62 -22.54 -11.45
N LYS A 51 -10.44 -22.00 -11.70
CA LYS A 51 -9.19 -22.77 -11.80
C LYS A 51 -8.21 -22.51 -10.67
N ALA A 52 -8.28 -21.35 -10.02
CA ALA A 52 -7.36 -21.00 -8.96
C ALA A 52 -7.60 -21.83 -7.70
N ASN A 53 -6.54 -22.43 -7.18
CA ASN A 53 -6.61 -23.19 -5.92
C ASN A 53 -6.43 -22.27 -4.71
N TRP A 54 -7.51 -21.62 -4.31
CA TRP A 54 -7.54 -20.70 -3.17
C TRP A 54 -7.19 -21.36 -1.84
N LYS A 55 -7.39 -22.69 -1.73
CA LYS A 55 -7.04 -23.43 -0.51
C LYS A 55 -5.55 -23.30 -0.18
N VAL A 56 -4.69 -23.34 -1.20
CA VAL A 56 -3.24 -23.17 -1.02
C VAL A 56 -2.91 -21.76 -0.50
N VAL A 57 -3.58 -20.74 -1.01
CA VAL A 57 -3.37 -19.36 -0.58
C VAL A 57 -3.79 -19.19 0.88
N ILE A 58 -4.98 -19.69 1.23
CA ILE A 58 -5.53 -19.56 2.59
C ILE A 58 -4.67 -20.33 3.60
N SER A 59 -4.23 -21.54 3.27
CA SER A 59 -3.39 -22.36 4.18
C SER A 59 -2.01 -21.73 4.44
N ASN A 60 -1.48 -20.94 3.49
CA ASN A 60 -0.19 -20.28 3.62
C ASN A 60 -0.30 -18.78 3.99
N LEU A 61 -1.50 -18.29 4.28
CA LEU A 61 -1.72 -16.88 4.63
C LEU A 61 -0.83 -16.39 5.80
N PRO A 62 -0.64 -17.17 6.89
CA PRO A 62 0.27 -16.79 7.96
C PRO A 62 1.73 -16.62 7.48
N LEU A 63 2.17 -17.48 6.57
CA LEU A 63 3.50 -17.40 5.98
C LEU A 63 3.68 -16.13 5.14
N TYR A 64 2.67 -15.77 4.35
CA TYR A 64 2.70 -14.53 3.55
C TYR A 64 2.63 -13.28 4.43
N ALA A 65 1.87 -13.32 5.51
CA ALA A 65 1.73 -12.17 6.41
C ALA A 65 2.95 -11.97 7.32
N PHE A 66 3.43 -13.05 7.93
CA PHE A 66 4.39 -12.98 9.04
C PHE A 66 5.74 -13.68 8.73
N GLY A 67 5.87 -14.35 7.58
CA GLY A 67 7.06 -15.13 7.26
C GLY A 67 7.22 -16.34 8.18
N SER A 68 8.45 -16.61 8.61
CA SER A 68 8.77 -17.70 9.54
C SER A 68 8.66 -17.30 11.02
N PHE A 69 7.85 -16.29 11.35
CA PHE A 69 7.63 -15.87 12.72
C PHE A 69 6.97 -17.00 13.54
N PRO A 70 7.41 -17.25 14.80
CA PRO A 70 6.86 -18.33 15.63
C PRO A 70 5.35 -18.23 15.77
N ALA A 71 4.64 -19.34 15.57
CA ALA A 71 3.17 -19.37 15.54
C ALA A 71 2.54 -18.82 16.85
N ASN A 72 3.17 -19.11 18.01
CA ASN A 72 2.71 -18.63 19.31
C ASN A 72 2.84 -17.10 19.49
N GLU A 73 3.64 -16.45 18.67
CA GLU A 73 3.99 -15.03 18.80
C GLU A 73 3.50 -14.18 17.62
N GLN A 74 2.77 -14.78 16.67
CA GLN A 74 2.25 -14.09 15.48
C GLN A 74 1.28 -12.94 15.81
N TRP A 75 0.73 -12.94 17.02
CA TRP A 75 -0.08 -11.82 17.50
C TRP A 75 0.68 -10.49 17.55
N ARG A 76 2.02 -10.50 17.75
CA ARG A 76 2.85 -9.30 17.83
C ARG A 76 2.91 -8.55 16.48
N PRO A 77 3.37 -9.16 15.37
CA PRO A 77 3.34 -8.50 14.08
C PRO A 77 1.90 -8.19 13.63
N ALA A 78 0.91 -9.02 13.99
CA ALA A 78 -0.49 -8.76 13.69
C ALA A 78 -1.00 -7.48 14.36
N THR A 79 -0.75 -7.30 15.66
CA THR A 79 -1.14 -6.09 16.39
C THR A 79 -0.47 -4.85 15.82
N TRP A 80 0.79 -4.94 15.42
CA TRP A 80 1.49 -3.82 14.80
C TRP A 80 0.88 -3.46 13.44
N ILE A 81 0.63 -4.42 12.56
CA ILE A 81 -0.01 -4.20 11.26
C ILE A 81 -1.41 -3.59 11.44
N ILE A 82 -2.20 -4.11 12.37
CA ILE A 82 -3.54 -3.58 12.67
C ILE A 82 -3.44 -2.13 13.16
N SER A 83 -2.47 -1.81 14.03
CA SER A 83 -2.27 -0.44 14.50
C SER A 83 -1.93 0.53 13.37
N LEU A 84 -1.10 0.11 12.39
CA LEU A 84 -0.79 0.89 11.19
C LEU A 84 -2.00 1.07 10.29
N LEU A 85 -2.81 0.03 10.10
CA LEU A 85 -4.04 0.12 9.31
C LEU A 85 -5.04 1.08 9.95
N LEU A 86 -5.26 0.98 11.25
CA LEU A 86 -6.13 1.90 11.98
C LEU A 86 -5.62 3.35 11.88
N LEU A 87 -4.32 3.56 12.08
CA LEU A 87 -3.72 4.88 11.95
C LEU A 87 -3.86 5.44 10.53
N SER A 88 -3.71 4.60 9.51
CA SER A 88 -3.93 4.97 8.10
C SER A 88 -5.38 5.39 7.85
N ILE A 89 -6.34 4.61 8.33
CA ILE A 89 -7.78 4.93 8.22
C ILE A 89 -8.07 6.25 8.93
N PHE A 90 -7.58 6.43 10.15
CA PHE A 90 -7.76 7.68 10.90
C PHE A 90 -7.12 8.89 10.18
N THR A 91 -5.99 8.69 9.53
CA THR A 91 -5.34 9.76 8.76
C THR A 91 -6.16 10.15 7.53
N LEU A 92 -6.72 9.17 6.82
CA LEU A 92 -7.51 9.37 5.59
C LEU A 92 -8.92 9.92 5.88
N CYS A 93 -9.59 9.38 6.90
CA CYS A 93 -10.94 9.81 7.27
C CYS A 93 -10.96 11.20 7.94
N GLY A 94 -9.79 11.71 8.34
CA GLY A 94 -9.64 13.04 8.90
C GLY A 94 -10.47 13.26 10.18
N PRO A 95 -10.25 12.48 11.25
CA PRO A 95 -11.02 12.65 12.48
C PRO A 95 -10.91 14.10 12.97
N GLU A 96 -12.01 14.63 13.50
CA GLU A 96 -12.09 16.00 14.03
C GLU A 96 -11.25 16.20 15.31
N TRP A 97 -10.52 15.21 15.73
CA TRP A 97 -9.64 15.27 16.91
C TRP A 97 -8.43 16.17 16.63
N LYS A 98 -8.54 17.42 17.01
CA LYS A 98 -7.52 18.47 16.85
C LYS A 98 -6.15 18.02 17.37
N TRP A 99 -6.12 17.27 18.48
CA TRP A 99 -4.87 16.74 19.06
C TRP A 99 -4.17 15.77 18.12
N LEU A 100 -4.91 14.81 17.54
CA LEU A 100 -4.34 13.81 16.63
C LEU A 100 -3.80 14.45 15.35
N ARG A 101 -4.53 15.42 14.78
CA ARG A 101 -4.06 16.17 13.61
C ARG A 101 -2.78 16.94 13.88
N LYS A 102 -2.65 17.54 15.08
CA LYS A 102 -1.45 18.30 15.46
C LYS A 102 -0.23 17.38 15.65
N ASN A 103 -0.44 16.17 16.18
CA ASN A 103 0.65 15.25 16.54
C ASN A 103 0.78 14.06 15.57
N LEU A 104 0.13 14.10 14.42
CA LEU A 104 0.06 12.99 13.47
C LEU A 104 1.45 12.45 13.10
N LEU A 105 2.39 13.35 12.84
CA LEU A 105 3.77 12.99 12.48
C LEU A 105 4.47 12.25 13.63
N ILE A 106 4.30 12.72 14.87
CA ILE A 106 4.88 12.09 16.06
C ILE A 106 4.30 10.68 16.25
N VAL A 107 2.98 10.52 16.06
CA VAL A 107 2.30 9.23 16.16
C VAL A 107 2.83 8.27 15.09
N TRP A 108 2.97 8.71 13.84
CA TRP A 108 3.55 7.89 12.76
C TRP A 108 5.00 7.48 13.05
N VAL A 109 5.84 8.41 13.45
CA VAL A 109 7.23 8.10 13.84
C VAL A 109 7.28 7.14 15.03
N GLY A 110 6.36 7.28 15.99
CA GLY A 110 6.26 6.41 17.16
C GLY A 110 5.88 4.96 16.82
N THR A 111 5.26 4.70 15.66
CA THR A 111 4.94 3.32 15.24
C THR A 111 6.18 2.50 14.90
N ILE A 112 7.32 3.12 14.58
CA ILE A 112 8.57 2.41 14.27
C ILE A 112 9.16 1.75 15.50
N PRO A 113 9.50 2.49 16.59
CA PRO A 113 10.03 1.86 17.78
C PRO A 113 9.05 0.86 18.40
N LEU A 114 7.74 1.12 18.30
CA LEU A 114 6.72 0.16 18.72
C LEU A 114 6.80 -1.12 17.89
N GLY A 115 6.91 -1.01 16.57
CA GLY A 115 7.05 -2.16 15.68
C GLY A 115 8.32 -2.95 15.96
N LEU A 116 9.47 -2.27 16.10
CA LEU A 116 10.73 -2.90 16.43
C LEU A 116 10.67 -3.62 17.78
N TYR A 117 10.04 -3.01 18.78
CA TYR A 117 9.84 -3.62 20.10
C TYR A 117 8.96 -4.88 20.00
N LEU A 118 7.86 -4.83 19.29
CA LEU A 118 6.97 -5.99 19.12
C LEU A 118 7.65 -7.12 18.31
N LEU A 119 8.43 -6.79 17.29
CA LEU A 119 9.09 -7.79 16.45
C LEU A 119 10.31 -8.41 17.10
N TYR A 120 11.17 -7.59 17.72
CA TYR A 120 12.38 -8.09 18.38
C TYR A 120 12.08 -8.68 19.76
N GLY A 121 11.15 -8.08 20.50
CA GLY A 121 10.88 -8.43 21.89
C GLY A 121 11.78 -7.67 22.87
N GLY A 122 11.91 -8.16 24.09
CA GLY A 122 12.57 -7.51 25.21
C GLY A 122 11.56 -7.00 26.24
N LEU A 123 12.01 -6.53 27.39
CA LEU A 123 11.16 -5.98 28.47
C LEU A 123 9.93 -6.84 28.79
N GLY A 124 10.11 -8.17 28.94
CA GLY A 124 9.03 -9.12 29.24
C GLY A 124 8.51 -9.93 28.04
N LEU A 125 8.97 -9.63 26.83
CA LEU A 125 8.67 -10.43 25.64
C LEU A 125 9.89 -11.27 25.23
N SER A 126 9.68 -12.52 24.81
CA SER A 126 10.75 -13.39 24.33
C SER A 126 11.47 -12.75 23.12
N PRO A 127 12.81 -12.67 23.08
CA PRO A 127 13.53 -12.10 21.97
C PRO A 127 13.42 -13.02 20.74
N ILE A 128 13.07 -12.45 19.59
CA ILE A 128 12.95 -13.16 18.32
C ILE A 128 13.98 -12.60 17.34
N MET A 129 14.84 -13.49 16.84
CA MET A 129 15.88 -13.07 15.89
C MET A 129 15.28 -12.56 14.60
N SER A 130 15.92 -11.54 14.03
CA SER A 130 15.49 -10.89 12.77
C SER A 130 15.39 -11.85 11.57
N ARG A 131 16.09 -12.98 11.59
CA ARG A 131 15.96 -14.04 10.55
C ARG A 131 14.56 -14.61 10.41
N HIS A 132 13.73 -14.50 11.46
CA HIS A 132 12.34 -14.96 11.45
C HIS A 132 11.36 -13.89 10.96
N TRP A 133 11.84 -12.65 10.80
CA TRP A 133 11.02 -11.58 10.28
C TRP A 133 10.86 -11.75 8.77
N GLY A 134 9.65 -11.77 8.30
CA GLY A 134 9.40 -12.01 6.88
C GLY A 134 8.00 -11.60 6.46
N GLY A 135 7.67 -11.96 5.21
CA GLY A 135 6.36 -11.68 4.65
C GLY A 135 6.00 -10.19 4.60
N LEU A 136 4.72 -9.92 4.68
CA LEU A 136 4.16 -8.56 4.65
C LEU A 136 4.70 -7.69 5.80
N THR A 137 4.95 -8.27 6.97
CA THR A 137 5.48 -7.56 8.15
C THR A 137 6.81 -6.87 7.85
N LEU A 138 7.77 -7.61 7.29
CA LEU A 138 9.08 -7.05 6.95
C LEU A 138 8.97 -6.02 5.82
N THR A 139 8.14 -6.28 4.83
CA THR A 139 7.90 -5.36 3.73
C THR A 139 7.35 -4.02 4.22
N ILE A 140 6.36 -4.05 5.12
CA ILE A 140 5.80 -2.83 5.72
C ILE A 140 6.85 -2.10 6.55
N LEU A 141 7.62 -2.82 7.38
CA LEU A 141 8.68 -2.22 8.20
C LEU A 141 9.69 -1.47 7.33
N LEU A 142 10.20 -2.12 6.30
CA LEU A 142 11.17 -1.52 5.38
C LEU A 142 10.56 -0.33 4.62
N THR A 143 9.31 -0.44 4.17
CA THR A 143 8.61 0.63 3.47
C THR A 143 8.42 1.86 4.37
N VAL A 144 7.98 1.66 5.60
CA VAL A 144 7.81 2.77 6.56
C VAL A 144 9.16 3.43 6.88
N CYS A 145 10.20 2.63 7.16
CA CYS A 145 11.53 3.15 7.44
C CYS A 145 12.12 3.91 6.24
N SER A 146 12.03 3.35 5.03
CA SER A 146 12.56 4.00 3.83
C SER A 146 11.82 5.28 3.49
N SER A 147 10.48 5.29 3.63
CA SER A 147 9.66 6.48 3.39
C SER A 147 10.01 7.62 4.36
N LEU A 148 10.22 7.31 5.63
CA LEU A 148 10.58 8.30 6.64
C LEU A 148 12.00 8.85 6.45
N LEU A 149 12.94 8.04 5.96
CA LEU A 149 14.29 8.50 5.64
C LEU A 149 14.33 9.30 4.35
N SER A 150 13.58 8.88 3.33
CA SER A 150 13.58 9.55 2.01
C SER A 150 12.98 10.96 2.07
N LEU A 151 12.01 11.21 2.94
CA LEU A 151 11.33 12.49 3.05
C LEU A 151 12.28 13.64 3.46
N PRO A 152 13.04 13.56 4.58
CA PRO A 152 13.99 14.61 4.94
C PRO A 152 15.12 14.76 3.93
N ILE A 153 15.62 13.64 3.37
CA ILE A 153 16.65 13.68 2.33
C ILE A 153 16.12 14.40 1.08
N GLY A 154 14.90 14.08 0.65
CA GLY A 154 14.25 14.76 -0.48
C GLY A 154 14.08 16.26 -0.26
N ILE A 155 13.70 16.69 0.94
CA ILE A 155 13.58 18.11 1.28
C ILE A 155 14.95 18.79 1.21
N VAL A 156 16.00 18.20 1.82
CA VAL A 156 17.35 18.75 1.77
C VAL A 156 17.84 18.90 0.32
N LEU A 157 17.68 17.87 -0.50
CA LEU A 157 18.06 17.93 -1.92
C LEU A 157 17.28 19.00 -2.70
N ALA A 158 15.99 19.16 -2.42
CA ALA A 158 15.16 20.20 -3.03
C ALA A 158 15.64 21.60 -2.65
N LEU A 159 16.02 21.82 -1.39
CA LEU A 159 16.58 23.08 -0.91
C LEU A 159 17.96 23.35 -1.51
N CYS A 160 18.83 22.34 -1.59
CA CYS A 160 20.13 22.45 -2.25
C CYS A 160 20.01 22.86 -3.74
N ARG A 161 19.00 22.33 -4.43
CA ARG A 161 18.73 22.69 -5.83
C ARG A 161 18.28 24.14 -6.00
N GLN A 162 17.58 24.71 -5.03
CA GLN A 162 17.16 26.12 -5.05
C GLN A 162 18.24 27.09 -4.59
N SER A 163 19.29 26.60 -3.93
CA SER A 163 20.42 27.42 -3.54
C SER A 163 21.19 27.85 -4.80
N SER A 164 21.38 29.13 -4.98
CA SER A 164 22.13 29.75 -6.09
C SER A 164 23.64 29.79 -5.76
N LEU A 165 24.17 28.67 -5.26
CA LEU A 165 25.63 28.49 -5.11
C LEU A 165 26.24 28.08 -6.44
#